data_6967a415da0d63386c62d127daf92d96
#
_entry.id   6967a415da0d63386c62d127daf92d96
#
_cell.length_a   1.000
_cell.length_b   1.000
_cell.length_c   1.000
_cell.angle_alpha   90.00
_cell.angle_beta   90.00
_cell.angle_gamma   90.00
#
_symmetry.space_group_name_H-M   'P 1'
#
loop_
_entity.id
_entity.type
_entity.pdbx_description
1 polymer ?
#
loop_
_entity_poly.entity_id
_entity_poly.type
_entity_poly.pdbx_seq_one_letter_code
_entity_poly.pdbx_strand_id
1 'polypeptide(L)'
;LNTPLKNKKFSINSMTMASFANSNGYINEEKNTNRNLILSERGGIDFRSSYLDLGVNGNIRYNATSNSLQKENNQNTFNYGAGGYTTIYLPLNFKIESDVNWSTNSGYGDGFKQNEVLWNASASKSFLKNNQGTLRFKIYDILQQRSNISRSVTASYIQDSEYNTLGSYFMVHFIYRFSIFKGGASASDVKTPGRSGRGRGPMGPPPGHRF
;
A
#
# COMPACT_ATOMS: atom_id res chain seq x y z
N LEU A 1 -5.30 4.81 -15.54
CA LEU A 1 -5.70 3.86 -16.58
C LEU A 1 -5.97 2.51 -15.95
N ASN A 2 -7.03 1.85 -16.34
CA ASN A 2 -7.30 0.45 -16.00
C ASN A 2 -7.94 -0.18 -17.23
N THR A 3 -7.22 -1.09 -17.90
CA THR A 3 -7.63 -1.65 -19.17
C THR A 3 -7.57 -3.17 -19.12
N PRO A 4 -8.73 -3.85 -19.21
CA PRO A 4 -8.75 -5.30 -19.42
C PRO A 4 -8.27 -5.63 -20.84
N LEU A 5 -7.42 -6.64 -20.94
CA LEU A 5 -6.98 -7.16 -22.23
C LEU A 5 -8.08 -8.03 -22.88
N LYS A 6 -7.97 -8.27 -24.21
CA LYS A 6 -8.99 -8.95 -25.02
C LYS A 6 -9.52 -10.27 -24.44
N ASN A 7 -8.70 -11.03 -23.73
CA ASN A 7 -9.10 -12.31 -23.14
C ASN A 7 -9.75 -12.18 -21.73
N LYS A 8 -9.97 -10.96 -21.23
CA LYS A 8 -10.55 -10.66 -19.91
C LYS A 8 -9.85 -11.30 -18.70
N LYS A 9 -8.79 -12.07 -18.92
CA LYS A 9 -8.00 -12.70 -17.85
C LYS A 9 -6.89 -11.79 -17.35
N PHE A 10 -6.38 -10.92 -18.19
CA PHE A 10 -5.36 -9.94 -17.86
C PHE A 10 -5.93 -8.54 -17.77
N SER A 11 -5.47 -7.78 -16.80
CA SER A 11 -5.70 -6.35 -16.72
C SER A 11 -4.40 -5.61 -16.44
N ILE A 12 -4.26 -4.43 -17.02
CA ILE A 12 -3.13 -3.52 -16.80
C ILE A 12 -3.69 -2.29 -16.10
N ASN A 13 -3.03 -1.88 -15.04
CA ASN A 13 -3.34 -0.65 -14.33
C ASN A 13 -2.11 0.26 -14.31
N SER A 14 -2.33 1.55 -14.43
CA SER A 14 -1.31 2.58 -14.31
C SER A 14 -1.93 3.83 -13.71
N MET A 15 -1.19 4.49 -12.83
CA MET A 15 -1.58 5.73 -12.18
C MET A 15 -0.38 6.64 -12.06
N THR A 16 -0.44 7.75 -12.79
CA THR A 16 0.53 8.84 -12.72
C THR A 16 -0.03 9.98 -11.88
N MET A 17 0.76 10.54 -11.00
CA MET A 17 0.41 11.72 -10.21
C MET A 17 1.56 12.70 -10.24
N ALA A 18 1.26 13.97 -10.52
CA ALA A 18 2.16 15.10 -10.38
C ALA A 18 1.52 16.14 -9.46
N SER A 19 2.28 16.65 -8.51
CA SER A 19 1.84 17.70 -7.59
C SER A 19 2.95 18.71 -7.41
N PHE A 20 2.61 19.98 -7.51
CA PHE A 20 3.52 21.08 -7.23
C PHE A 20 2.87 22.01 -6.21
N ALA A 21 3.59 22.30 -5.14
CA ALA A 21 3.18 23.24 -4.11
C ALA A 21 4.24 24.34 -3.96
N ASN A 22 3.79 25.58 -3.83
CA ASN A 22 4.64 26.73 -3.55
C ASN A 22 3.98 27.51 -2.41
N SER A 23 4.72 27.71 -1.32
CA SER A 23 4.25 28.46 -0.16
C SER A 23 5.30 29.47 0.27
N ASN A 24 4.83 30.63 0.71
CA ASN A 24 5.67 31.68 1.23
C ASN A 24 5.42 31.82 2.73
N GLY A 25 6.47 32.06 3.47
CA GLY A 25 6.46 32.37 4.89
C GLY A 25 7.55 33.39 5.20
N TYR A 26 7.78 33.64 6.48
CA TYR A 26 8.85 34.51 6.95
C TYR A 26 9.63 33.76 8.05
N ILE A 27 10.95 33.86 7.99
CA ILE A 27 11.87 33.38 9.01
C ILE A 27 12.74 34.57 9.39
N ASN A 28 12.69 35.01 10.65
CA ASN A 28 13.40 36.18 11.15
C ASN A 28 13.16 37.43 10.27
N GLU A 29 11.90 37.69 9.91
CA GLU A 29 11.48 38.80 9.06
C GLU A 29 11.89 38.70 7.57
N GLU A 30 12.67 37.70 7.17
CA GLU A 30 13.04 37.46 5.79
C GLU A 30 12.05 36.54 5.11
N LYS A 31 11.66 36.87 3.87
CA LYS A 31 10.73 36.04 3.08
C LYS A 31 11.36 34.72 2.71
N ASN A 32 10.73 33.64 3.13
CA ASN A 32 11.09 32.29 2.77
C ASN A 32 10.08 31.72 1.79
N THR A 33 10.57 31.11 0.72
CA THR A 33 9.76 30.41 -0.28
C THR A 33 10.07 28.92 -0.24
N ASN A 34 9.06 28.12 0.06
CA ASN A 34 9.10 26.68 0.06
C ASN A 34 8.45 26.13 -1.21
N ARG A 35 9.16 25.29 -1.94
CA ARG A 35 8.64 24.59 -3.13
C ARG A 35 8.74 23.10 -2.92
N ASN A 36 7.69 22.41 -3.34
CA ASN A 36 7.64 20.97 -3.27
C ASN A 36 7.07 20.40 -4.58
N LEU A 37 7.86 19.58 -5.27
CA LEU A 37 7.45 18.85 -6.47
C LEU A 37 7.40 17.36 -6.13
N ILE A 38 6.24 16.74 -6.35
CA ILE A 38 6.06 15.31 -6.20
C ILE A 38 5.64 14.74 -7.55
N LEU A 39 6.41 13.77 -8.02
CA LEU A 39 6.07 12.94 -9.17
C LEU A 39 5.97 11.50 -8.71
N SER A 40 4.89 10.83 -9.05
CA SER A 40 4.75 9.41 -8.74
C SER A 40 4.09 8.65 -9.88
N GLU A 41 4.57 7.44 -10.10
CA GLU A 41 4.01 6.47 -11.03
C GLU A 41 3.81 5.15 -10.29
N ARG A 42 2.70 4.51 -10.58
CA ARG A 42 2.39 3.16 -10.14
C ARG A 42 1.83 2.39 -11.31
N GLY A 43 2.36 1.21 -11.55
CA GLY A 43 1.89 0.30 -12.59
C GLY A 43 1.74 -1.11 -12.08
N GLY A 44 0.89 -1.89 -12.72
CA GLY A 44 0.70 -3.28 -12.38
C GLY A 44 0.00 -4.08 -13.47
N ILE A 45 0.16 -5.38 -13.38
CA ILE A 45 -0.48 -6.36 -14.25
C ILE A 45 -1.10 -7.42 -13.35
N ASP A 46 -2.38 -7.69 -13.59
CA ASP A 46 -3.13 -8.73 -12.89
C ASP A 46 -3.57 -9.80 -13.87
N PHE A 47 -3.44 -11.05 -13.48
CA PHE A 47 -4.00 -12.23 -14.14
C PHE A 47 -5.03 -12.88 -13.22
N ARG A 48 -6.19 -13.21 -13.76
CA ARG A 48 -7.27 -13.87 -13.02
C ARG A 48 -7.85 -15.05 -13.78
N SER A 49 -7.99 -16.14 -13.05
CA SER A 49 -8.67 -17.33 -13.55
C SER A 49 -9.56 -17.93 -12.45
N SER A 50 -10.22 -19.04 -12.75
CA SER A 50 -11.09 -19.74 -11.78
C SER A 50 -10.31 -20.39 -10.62
N TYR A 51 -9.03 -20.67 -10.81
CA TYR A 51 -8.19 -21.36 -9.84
C TYR A 51 -6.95 -20.60 -9.40
N LEU A 52 -6.62 -19.49 -10.08
CA LEU A 52 -5.39 -18.73 -9.81
C LEU A 52 -5.59 -17.24 -10.12
N ASP A 53 -5.30 -16.41 -9.14
CA ASP A 53 -5.08 -14.98 -9.32
C ASP A 53 -3.63 -14.67 -9.05
N LEU A 54 -3.00 -13.90 -9.95
CA LEU A 54 -1.65 -13.40 -9.83
C LEU A 54 -1.64 -11.91 -10.12
N GLY A 55 -0.83 -11.16 -9.41
CA GLY A 55 -0.58 -9.76 -9.73
C GLY A 55 0.85 -9.38 -9.42
N VAL A 56 1.40 -8.50 -10.25
CA VAL A 56 2.67 -7.82 -10.03
C VAL A 56 2.47 -6.33 -10.17
N ASN A 57 3.13 -5.56 -9.33
CA ASN A 57 3.06 -4.11 -9.37
C ASN A 57 4.40 -3.49 -9.02
N GLY A 58 4.60 -2.26 -9.48
CA GLY A 58 5.74 -1.44 -9.13
C GLY A 58 5.31 0.00 -8.91
N ASN A 59 6.08 0.73 -8.13
CA ASN A 59 5.86 2.15 -7.91
C ASN A 59 7.19 2.88 -7.77
N ILE A 60 7.19 4.12 -8.23
CA ILE A 60 8.26 5.08 -8.01
C ILE A 60 7.64 6.42 -7.59
N ARG A 61 8.25 7.07 -6.62
CA ARG A 61 7.89 8.42 -6.19
C ARG A 61 9.17 9.25 -6.04
N TYR A 62 9.21 10.33 -6.76
CA TYR A 62 10.21 11.37 -6.63
C TYR A 62 9.62 12.55 -5.89
N ASN A 63 10.35 13.09 -4.92
CA ASN A 63 9.98 14.28 -4.17
C ASN A 63 11.18 15.23 -4.13
N ALA A 64 11.03 16.42 -4.71
CA ALA A 64 12.00 17.49 -4.67
C ALA A 64 11.49 18.61 -3.76
N THR A 65 12.24 18.90 -2.72
CA THR A 65 11.95 20.00 -1.79
C THR A 65 13.01 21.08 -1.91
N SER A 66 12.59 22.34 -1.96
CA SER A 66 13.51 23.46 -1.93
C SER A 66 12.99 24.59 -1.06
N ASN A 67 13.92 25.21 -0.36
CA ASN A 67 13.73 26.32 0.55
C ASN A 67 14.68 27.45 0.14
N SER A 68 14.19 28.70 0.08
CA SER A 68 14.99 29.80 -0.42
C SER A 68 16.02 30.31 0.57
N LEU A 69 15.74 30.22 1.88
CA LEU A 69 16.66 30.69 2.94
C LEU A 69 17.51 29.55 3.50
N GLN A 70 16.90 28.39 3.76
CA GLN A 70 17.56 27.22 4.34
C GLN A 70 17.89 26.23 3.26
N LYS A 71 18.87 26.55 2.40
CA LYS A 71 19.21 25.74 1.24
C LYS A 71 19.79 24.37 1.61
N GLU A 72 20.32 24.22 2.81
CA GLU A 72 20.80 22.97 3.39
C GLU A 72 19.66 21.93 3.56
N ASN A 73 18.44 22.39 3.65
CA ASN A 73 17.24 21.53 3.72
C ASN A 73 16.72 21.10 2.35
N ASN A 74 17.35 21.55 1.27
CA ASN A 74 16.99 21.13 -0.08
C ASN A 74 17.33 19.65 -0.30
N GLN A 75 16.36 18.85 -0.58
CA GLN A 75 16.55 17.42 -0.79
C GLN A 75 15.73 16.89 -1.95
N ASN A 76 16.31 15.92 -2.62
CA ASN A 76 15.65 15.11 -3.63
C ASN A 76 15.56 13.67 -3.12
N THR A 77 14.35 13.23 -2.84
CA THR A 77 14.12 11.89 -2.31
C THR A 77 13.42 11.00 -3.32
N PHE A 78 13.79 9.72 -3.32
CA PHE A 78 13.16 8.69 -4.12
C PHE A 78 12.63 7.60 -3.20
N ASN A 79 11.41 7.15 -3.47
CA ASN A 79 10.84 5.94 -2.90
C ASN A 79 10.42 5.06 -4.06
N TYR A 80 10.85 3.81 -4.07
CA TYR A 80 10.47 2.86 -5.10
C TYR A 80 10.28 1.48 -4.50
N GLY A 81 9.44 0.72 -5.14
CA GLY A 81 9.11 -0.60 -4.68
C GLY A 81 8.49 -1.45 -5.78
N ALA A 82 8.50 -2.72 -5.52
CA ALA A 82 7.84 -3.72 -6.35
C ALA A 82 7.14 -4.74 -5.46
N GLY A 83 6.05 -5.28 -5.93
CA GLY A 83 5.31 -6.29 -5.18
C GLY A 83 4.62 -7.28 -6.10
N GLY A 84 4.19 -8.35 -5.50
CA GLY A 84 3.38 -9.35 -6.17
C GLY A 84 2.50 -10.08 -5.18
N TYR A 85 1.41 -10.60 -5.68
CA TYR A 85 0.52 -11.44 -4.91
C TYR A 85 0.09 -12.66 -5.72
N THR A 86 -0.24 -13.71 -5.01
CA THR A 86 -0.87 -14.90 -5.58
C THR A 86 -2.03 -15.35 -4.71
N THR A 87 -3.09 -15.81 -5.35
CA THR A 87 -4.21 -16.51 -4.70
C THR A 87 -4.48 -17.78 -5.47
N ILE A 88 -4.40 -18.91 -4.78
CA ILE A 88 -4.66 -20.23 -5.34
C ILE A 88 -5.97 -20.75 -4.75
N TYR A 89 -6.91 -21.09 -5.60
CA TYR A 89 -8.18 -21.70 -5.23
C TYR A 89 -8.09 -23.21 -5.41
N LEU A 90 -8.18 -23.92 -4.32
CA LEU A 90 -8.06 -25.38 -4.28
C LEU A 90 -9.43 -26.05 -4.11
N PRO A 91 -9.55 -27.34 -4.46
CA PRO A 91 -10.76 -28.11 -4.17
C PRO A 91 -11.16 -28.06 -2.68
N LEU A 92 -12.41 -28.41 -2.37
CA LEU A 92 -12.97 -28.43 -1.02
C LEU A 92 -12.96 -27.06 -0.32
N ASN A 93 -13.02 -25.98 -1.10
CA ASN A 93 -13.04 -24.58 -0.61
C ASN A 93 -11.80 -24.18 0.21
N PHE A 94 -10.65 -24.76 -0.09
CA PHE A 94 -9.37 -24.26 0.39
C PHE A 94 -8.87 -23.12 -0.49
N LYS A 95 -8.21 -22.15 0.14
CA LYS A 95 -7.59 -21.02 -0.52
C LYS A 95 -6.24 -20.71 0.12
N ILE A 96 -5.21 -20.55 -0.71
CA ILE A 96 -3.88 -20.12 -0.29
C ILE A 96 -3.64 -18.73 -0.88
N GLU A 97 -3.16 -17.81 -0.06
CA GLU A 97 -2.83 -16.45 -0.47
C GLU A 97 -1.40 -16.13 -0.01
N SER A 98 -0.64 -15.47 -0.86
CA SER A 98 0.70 -14.97 -0.52
C SER A 98 0.92 -13.62 -1.18
N ASP A 99 1.54 -12.70 -0.47
CA ASP A 99 1.96 -11.41 -0.98
C ASP A 99 3.37 -11.07 -0.53
N VAL A 100 4.16 -10.53 -1.46
CA VAL A 100 5.52 -10.05 -1.23
C VAL A 100 5.60 -8.60 -1.70
N ASN A 101 6.12 -7.73 -0.86
CA ASN A 101 6.32 -6.32 -1.17
C ASN A 101 7.74 -5.91 -0.77
N TRP A 102 8.51 -5.48 -1.74
CA TRP A 102 9.80 -4.86 -1.55
C TRP A 102 9.68 -3.36 -1.66
N SER A 103 10.28 -2.62 -0.74
CA SER A 103 10.36 -1.16 -0.77
C SER A 103 11.73 -0.67 -0.33
N THR A 104 12.17 0.40 -0.96
CA THR A 104 13.42 1.06 -0.62
C THR A 104 13.33 2.56 -0.90
N ASN A 105 14.26 3.30 -0.32
CA ASN A 105 14.35 4.75 -0.48
C ASN A 105 15.78 5.20 -0.72
N SER A 106 15.92 6.44 -1.23
CA SER A 106 17.21 7.11 -1.37
C SER A 106 17.05 8.63 -1.30
N GLY A 107 18.12 9.35 -1.01
CA GLY A 107 18.13 10.82 -0.93
C GLY A 107 17.59 11.38 0.39
N TYR A 108 17.42 10.56 1.43
CA TYR A 108 16.90 10.99 2.73
C TYR A 108 17.97 11.52 3.71
N GLY A 109 19.18 11.78 3.23
CA GLY A 109 20.32 12.23 4.04
C GLY A 109 21.12 11.07 4.63
N ASP A 110 22.22 11.42 5.28
CA ASP A 110 23.17 10.45 5.84
C ASP A 110 22.52 9.59 6.93
N GLY A 111 22.82 8.29 6.87
CA GLY A 111 22.39 7.32 7.87
C GLY A 111 20.95 6.84 7.75
N PHE A 112 20.14 7.38 6.83
CA PHE A 112 18.77 6.89 6.62
C PHE A 112 18.62 6.17 5.28
N LYS A 113 18.65 4.85 5.33
CA LYS A 113 18.33 3.97 4.21
C LYS A 113 17.37 2.91 4.69
N GLN A 114 16.19 2.92 4.14
CA GLN A 114 15.21 1.87 4.37
C GLN A 114 15.22 0.92 3.18
N ASN A 115 15.30 -0.36 3.46
CA ASN A 115 15.18 -1.43 2.47
C ASN A 115 14.54 -2.61 3.17
N GLU A 116 13.29 -2.92 2.79
CA GLU A 116 12.52 -3.95 3.44
C GLU A 116 11.81 -4.85 2.43
N VAL A 117 11.69 -6.12 2.76
CA VAL A 117 10.89 -7.10 2.04
C VAL A 117 9.87 -7.66 3.00
N LEU A 118 8.61 -7.31 2.79
CA LEU A 118 7.50 -7.83 3.58
C LEU A 118 6.85 -8.98 2.86
N TRP A 119 6.93 -10.17 3.44
CA TRP A 119 6.30 -11.37 2.93
C TRP A 119 5.24 -11.87 3.89
N ASN A 120 4.00 -12.00 3.40
CA ASN A 120 2.87 -12.54 4.14
C ASN A 120 2.31 -13.75 3.41
N ALA A 121 1.78 -14.70 4.17
CA ALA A 121 1.09 -15.85 3.60
C ALA A 121 -0.14 -16.21 4.44
N SER A 122 -1.15 -16.77 3.80
CA SER A 122 -2.31 -17.31 4.50
C SER A 122 -2.88 -18.54 3.83
N ALA A 123 -3.45 -19.42 4.65
CA ALA A 123 -4.26 -20.54 4.22
C ALA A 123 -5.62 -20.45 4.87
N SER A 124 -6.67 -20.65 4.10
CA SER A 124 -8.05 -20.62 4.60
C SER A 124 -8.89 -21.75 4.05
N LYS A 125 -9.87 -22.15 4.84
CA LYS A 125 -10.88 -23.13 4.46
C LYS A 125 -12.26 -22.57 4.77
N SER A 126 -13.14 -22.55 3.78
CA SER A 126 -14.55 -22.25 3.97
C SER A 126 -15.34 -23.54 4.19
N PHE A 127 -16.26 -23.50 5.12
CA PHE A 127 -17.09 -24.62 5.54
C PHE A 127 -18.47 -24.12 5.94
N LEU A 128 -19.34 -25.01 6.41
CA LEU A 128 -20.77 -24.79 6.65
C LEU A 128 -21.57 -24.64 5.34
N LYS A 129 -22.90 -24.65 5.47
CA LYS A 129 -23.81 -24.46 4.34
C LYS A 129 -23.55 -23.12 3.69
N ASN A 130 -23.45 -23.07 2.37
CA ASN A 130 -23.16 -21.87 1.59
C ASN A 130 -21.83 -21.16 1.97
N ASN A 131 -20.81 -21.90 2.46
CA ASN A 131 -19.51 -21.35 2.83
C ASN A 131 -19.59 -20.19 3.85
N GLN A 132 -20.56 -20.26 4.77
CA GLN A 132 -20.79 -19.21 5.76
C GLN A 132 -19.68 -19.12 6.80
N GLY A 133 -19.01 -20.22 7.14
CA GLY A 133 -17.85 -20.24 8.03
C GLY A 133 -16.55 -20.25 7.26
N THR A 134 -15.56 -19.48 7.67
CA THR A 134 -14.20 -19.55 7.14
C THR A 134 -13.20 -19.49 8.29
N LEU A 135 -12.30 -20.47 8.33
CA LEU A 135 -11.13 -20.46 9.20
C LEU A 135 -9.92 -20.08 8.36
N ARG A 136 -9.15 -19.09 8.83
CA ARG A 136 -7.93 -18.60 8.15
C ARG A 136 -6.78 -18.54 9.13
N PHE A 137 -5.65 -19.12 8.74
CA PHE A 137 -4.34 -18.90 9.34
C PHE A 137 -3.58 -17.90 8.48
N LYS A 138 -3.01 -16.88 9.09
CA LYS A 138 -2.19 -15.90 8.39
C LYS A 138 -0.91 -15.64 9.17
N ILE A 139 0.22 -15.63 8.45
CA ILE A 139 1.54 -15.26 8.95
C ILE A 139 1.90 -13.92 8.30
N TYR A 140 2.32 -12.99 9.13
CA TYR A 140 2.76 -11.67 8.71
C TYR A 140 4.26 -11.54 8.88
N ASP A 141 4.88 -10.83 7.93
CA ASP A 141 6.31 -10.51 7.93
C ASP A 141 7.19 -11.72 8.21
N ILE A 142 7.08 -12.74 7.34
CA ILE A 142 7.81 -14.02 7.46
C ILE A 142 9.33 -13.80 7.52
N LEU A 143 9.84 -12.78 6.82
CA LEU A 143 11.26 -12.45 6.76
C LEU A 143 11.74 -11.57 7.91
N GLN A 144 10.84 -11.06 8.75
CA GLN A 144 11.15 -10.17 9.89
C GLN A 144 11.92 -8.91 9.47
N GLN A 145 11.53 -8.32 8.33
CA GLN A 145 12.23 -7.17 7.76
C GLN A 145 11.46 -5.86 7.87
N ARG A 146 10.34 -5.84 8.62
CA ARG A 146 9.56 -4.63 8.80
C ARG A 146 10.38 -3.56 9.51
N SER A 147 10.52 -2.41 8.86
CA SER A 147 11.14 -1.23 9.48
C SER A 147 10.20 -0.61 10.51
N ASN A 148 10.76 -0.19 11.64
CA ASN A 148 10.06 0.54 12.69
C ASN A 148 10.35 2.05 12.64
N ILE A 149 11.17 2.50 11.70
CA ILE A 149 11.56 3.91 11.56
C ILE A 149 11.07 4.43 10.21
N SER A 150 10.50 5.62 10.21
CA SER A 150 10.15 6.36 8.99
C SER A 150 10.70 7.78 9.06
N ARG A 151 11.16 8.31 7.93
CA ARG A 151 11.60 9.70 7.79
C ARG A 151 10.70 10.44 6.81
N SER A 152 10.18 11.58 7.24
CA SER A 152 9.46 12.52 6.39
C SER A 152 10.34 13.73 6.13
N VAL A 153 10.50 14.09 4.86
CA VAL A 153 11.27 15.25 4.42
C VAL A 153 10.31 16.24 3.75
N THR A 154 10.27 17.43 4.29
CA THR A 154 9.52 18.56 3.74
C THR A 154 10.47 19.74 3.53
N ALA A 155 10.02 20.79 2.87
CA ALA A 155 10.82 22.01 2.70
C ALA A 155 11.10 22.76 4.02
N SER A 156 10.37 22.43 5.10
CA SER A 156 10.45 23.15 6.38
C SER A 156 11.06 22.34 7.51
N TYR A 157 11.00 20.99 7.43
CA TYR A 157 11.51 20.13 8.48
C TYR A 157 11.79 18.72 7.96
N ILE A 158 12.65 18.03 8.69
CA ILE A 158 12.87 16.58 8.61
C ILE A 158 12.35 15.99 9.92
N GLN A 159 11.54 14.96 9.83
CA GLN A 159 10.96 14.29 10.99
C GLN A 159 11.23 12.79 10.91
N ASP A 160 11.88 12.26 11.93
CA ASP A 160 12.02 10.83 12.16
C ASP A 160 10.94 10.38 13.12
N SER A 161 10.28 9.29 12.78
CA SER A 161 9.27 8.67 13.62
C SER A 161 9.64 7.21 13.83
N GLU A 162 9.76 6.81 15.08
CA GLU A 162 9.98 5.44 15.47
C GLU A 162 8.71 4.86 16.08
N TYR A 163 8.36 3.65 15.67
CA TYR A 163 7.15 2.97 16.12
C TYR A 163 7.52 1.63 16.74
N ASN A 164 6.81 1.26 17.79
CA ASN A 164 6.89 -0.09 18.30
C ASN A 164 6.08 -1.01 17.38
N THR A 165 6.76 -1.76 16.54
CA THR A 165 6.14 -2.69 15.58
C THR A 165 6.26 -4.13 16.06
N LEU A 166 5.22 -4.90 15.82
CA LEU A 166 5.31 -6.36 15.95
C LEU A 166 6.21 -6.87 14.80
N GLY A 167 7.17 -7.71 15.13
CA GLY A 167 7.91 -8.50 14.15
C GLY A 167 7.02 -9.54 13.48
N SER A 168 7.59 -10.67 13.08
CA SER A 168 6.80 -11.77 12.52
C SER A 168 5.79 -12.31 13.54
N TYR A 169 4.54 -12.45 13.13
CA TYR A 169 3.48 -13.02 13.96
C TYR A 169 2.46 -13.77 13.11
N PHE A 170 1.72 -14.64 13.73
CA PHE A 170 0.61 -15.34 13.09
C PHE A 170 -0.73 -14.98 13.74
N MET A 171 -1.79 -15.07 12.96
CA MET A 171 -3.15 -14.88 13.42
C MET A 171 -4.05 -16.00 12.91
N VAL A 172 -5.00 -16.37 13.77
CA VAL A 172 -6.11 -17.26 13.41
C VAL A 172 -7.38 -16.43 13.37
N HIS A 173 -8.06 -16.47 12.23
CA HIS A 173 -9.32 -15.76 12.04
C HIS A 173 -10.44 -16.77 11.86
N PHE A 174 -11.50 -16.60 12.63
CA PHE A 174 -12.79 -17.24 12.36
C PHE A 174 -13.75 -16.19 11.83
N ILE A 175 -14.27 -16.40 10.63
CA ILE A 175 -15.15 -15.47 9.92
C ILE A 175 -16.47 -16.18 9.70
N TYR A 176 -17.57 -15.61 10.22
CA TYR A 176 -18.91 -16.10 9.95
C TYR A 176 -19.72 -15.04 9.18
N ARG A 177 -20.34 -15.45 8.08
CA ARG A 177 -21.17 -14.59 7.24
C ARG A 177 -22.63 -14.86 7.51
N PHE A 178 -23.32 -13.88 8.05
CA PHE A 178 -24.76 -13.91 8.24
C PHE A 178 -25.46 -13.50 6.96
N SER A 179 -26.44 -14.27 6.52
CA SER A 179 -27.37 -13.87 5.46
C SER A 179 -28.69 -13.51 6.12
N ILE A 180 -28.99 -12.24 6.28
CA ILE A 180 -30.21 -11.74 6.95
C ILE A 180 -31.40 -11.71 5.98
N PHE A 181 -31.15 -11.70 4.67
CA PHE A 181 -32.21 -11.63 3.68
C PHE A 181 -32.59 -13.02 3.14
N LYS A 182 -33.76 -13.48 3.47
CA LYS A 182 -34.47 -14.59 2.84
C LYS A 182 -35.05 -14.12 1.48
N GLY A 183 -34.20 -13.91 0.51
CA GLY A 183 -34.68 -13.46 -0.81
C GLY A 183 -33.51 -13.10 -1.72
N GLY A 184 -33.07 -14.07 -2.43
CA GLY A 184 -32.73 -13.95 -3.85
C GLY A 184 -31.31 -13.63 -4.11
N ALA A 185 -30.50 -13.11 -4.19
CA ALA A 185 -29.25 -13.13 -4.96
C ALA A 185 -28.18 -14.00 -4.30
N SER A 186 -27.80 -15.06 -4.96
CA SER A 186 -26.57 -15.79 -4.65
C SER A 186 -25.40 -14.81 -4.69
N ALA A 187 -24.38 -15.01 -3.85
CA ALA A 187 -23.18 -14.16 -3.89
C ALA A 187 -22.48 -14.15 -5.27
N SER A 188 -22.85 -15.07 -6.16
CA SER A 188 -22.49 -15.09 -7.58
C SER A 188 -23.23 -14.04 -8.43
N ASP A 189 -24.38 -13.53 -7.97
CA ASP A 189 -25.21 -12.58 -8.72
C ASP A 189 -24.89 -11.12 -8.37
N VAL A 190 -24.15 -10.89 -7.30
CA VAL A 190 -23.59 -9.58 -7.01
C VAL A 190 -22.40 -9.38 -7.95
N LYS A 191 -22.69 -8.89 -9.16
CA LYS A 191 -21.69 -8.20 -9.97
C LYS A 191 -21.18 -7.05 -9.12
N THR A 192 -20.11 -7.27 -8.42
CA THR A 192 -19.40 -6.18 -7.74
C THR A 192 -19.09 -5.15 -8.82
N PRO A 193 -19.73 -3.95 -8.82
CA PRO A 193 -19.28 -2.88 -9.70
C PRO A 193 -17.80 -2.73 -9.41
N GLY A 194 -16.97 -2.78 -10.45
CA GLY A 194 -15.53 -2.72 -10.30
C GLY A 194 -15.19 -1.64 -9.29
N ARG A 195 -14.69 -2.08 -8.15
CA ARG A 195 -14.23 -1.18 -7.10
C ARG A 195 -12.98 -0.52 -7.67
N SER A 196 -13.22 0.60 -8.35
CA SER A 196 -12.14 1.51 -8.69
C SER A 196 -11.40 1.75 -7.39
N GLY A 197 -10.19 1.21 -7.31
CA GLY A 197 -9.36 1.31 -6.14
C GLY A 197 -9.09 2.78 -5.83
N ARG A 198 -9.91 3.36 -4.99
CA ARG A 198 -9.47 4.50 -4.18
C ARG A 198 -8.51 3.91 -3.16
N GLY A 199 -7.25 3.88 -3.55
CA GLY A 199 -6.16 3.67 -2.60
C GLY A 199 -6.36 4.69 -1.47
N ARG A 200 -6.69 4.20 -0.27
CA ARG A 200 -6.46 5.00 0.92
C ARG A 200 -4.96 5.21 0.97
N GLY A 201 -4.54 6.42 0.66
CA GLY A 201 -3.21 6.89 1.03
C GLY A 201 -3.01 6.68 2.53
N PRO A 202 -1.77 6.57 3.00
CA PRO A 202 -1.49 6.49 4.43
C PRO A 202 -2.25 7.64 5.12
N MET A 203 -3.04 7.31 6.15
CA MET A 203 -3.69 8.30 6.99
C MET A 203 -2.58 9.19 7.56
N GLY A 204 -2.63 10.47 7.24
CA GLY A 204 -1.85 11.48 7.94
C GLY A 204 -2.19 11.44 9.45
N PRO A 205 -1.28 11.91 10.30
CA PRO A 205 -1.51 11.93 11.73
C PRO A 205 -2.79 12.73 12.05
N PRO A 206 -3.56 12.32 13.08
CA PRO A 206 -4.76 13.03 13.49
C PRO A 206 -4.43 14.48 13.87
N PRO A 207 -5.32 15.45 13.62
CA PRO A 207 -5.10 16.84 14.02
C PRO A 207 -4.94 16.91 15.54
N GLY A 208 -3.81 17.43 15.97
CA GLY A 208 -3.50 17.65 17.38
C GLY A 208 -4.54 18.56 18.04
N HIS A 209 -5.06 18.13 19.18
CA HIS A 209 -5.85 19.00 20.06
C HIS A 209 -4.98 20.20 20.46
N ARG A 210 -5.48 21.39 20.18
CA ARG A 210 -4.94 22.64 20.76
C ARG A 210 -5.32 22.66 22.24
N PHE A 211 -4.33 22.79 23.06
CA PHE A 211 -4.42 23.47 24.36
C PHE A 211 -3.70 24.81 24.27
#